data_ffaf2a19c3fd5a7c61830ad5836d5dfb
#
_entry.id   ffaf2a19c3fd5a7c61830ad5836d5dfb
#
_cell.length_a   1.000
_cell.length_b   1.000
_cell.length_c   1.000
_cell.angle_alpha   90.00
_cell.angle_beta   90.00
_cell.angle_gamma   90.00
#
_symmetry.space_group_name_H-M   'P 1'
#
loop_
_entity.id
_entity.type
_entity.pdbx_description
1 polymer ?
#
loop_
_entity_poly.entity_id
_entity_poly.type
_entity_poly.pdbx_seq_one_letter_code
_entity_poly.pdbx_strand_id
1 'polypeptide(L)'
;GDQVVLLYRAHADDIVSHIGLATSNDGFHFEREEEPILSPEHDYERYGCEDPRVTCIDGTYYLTYTGWDRTTARLCLATSTDLHTWTKHGPVLTGDFAEFDTFAATRTPHGRAWSKAGVIVPQKMQGRWWMYFGEGSIYWATSEDLLHWTPGTGQDDPMYTPTPGSFDEDLVEIGTSPVLTDSGLLVMLTNGARRVGGTEGGFEVDYRCGQIAIDPAHPDRVLARLQEPWLVPQTFEDTHGLVANVTFVEGLVKFGGMWLAYYGQSDTTLAVAVADASGEPTWGRSADGRPGTVLKADG
;
A
#
# COMPACT_ATOMS: atom_id res chain seq x y z
N GLY A 1 3.14 -17.56 -12.78
CA GLY A 1 2.90 -18.55 -11.73
C GLY A 1 1.54 -19.18 -11.93
N ASP A 2 1.32 -20.33 -11.30
CA ASP A 2 0.09 -21.11 -11.45
C ASP A 2 -0.90 -20.81 -10.29
N GLN A 3 -0.48 -19.97 -9.35
CA GLN A 3 -1.27 -19.56 -8.18
C GLN A 3 -1.07 -18.10 -7.84
N VAL A 4 -2.09 -17.50 -7.24
CA VAL A 4 -1.99 -16.22 -6.53
C VAL A 4 -1.71 -16.50 -5.07
N VAL A 5 -0.70 -15.83 -4.51
CA VAL A 5 -0.41 -15.84 -3.08
C VAL A 5 -0.79 -14.48 -2.52
N LEU A 6 -1.61 -14.48 -1.46
CA LEU A 6 -2.09 -13.29 -0.79
C LEU A 6 -1.54 -13.26 0.63
N LEU A 7 -0.75 -12.24 0.95
CA LEU A 7 -0.40 -11.89 2.31
C LEU A 7 -1.41 -10.85 2.80
N TYR A 8 -1.98 -11.05 3.98
CA TYR A 8 -3.04 -10.19 4.48
C TYR A 8 -2.91 -9.94 5.98
N ARG A 9 -3.36 -8.77 6.42
CA ARG A 9 -3.48 -8.44 7.82
C ARG A 9 -4.71 -9.14 8.42
N ALA A 10 -4.56 -9.73 9.59
CA ALA A 10 -5.64 -10.28 10.38
C ALA A 10 -5.41 -10.02 11.86
N HIS A 11 -6.48 -9.90 12.62
CA HIS A 11 -6.45 -9.83 14.08
C HIS A 11 -7.62 -10.63 14.68
N ALA A 12 -7.45 -11.05 15.92
CA ALA A 12 -8.50 -11.64 16.74
C ALA A 12 -9.13 -10.58 17.66
N ASP A 13 -9.84 -10.99 18.69
CA ASP A 13 -10.54 -10.12 19.65
C ASP A 13 -9.60 -9.21 20.47
N ASP A 14 -8.31 -9.54 20.55
CA ASP A 14 -7.27 -8.74 21.21
C ASP A 14 -6.81 -7.53 20.37
N ILE A 15 -7.24 -7.46 19.12
CA ILE A 15 -6.89 -6.40 18.16
C ILE A 15 -5.36 -6.30 17.94
N VAL A 16 -4.62 -7.38 18.15
CA VAL A 16 -3.21 -7.50 17.76
C VAL A 16 -3.14 -8.04 16.34
N SER A 17 -2.53 -7.27 15.44
CA SER A 17 -2.46 -7.64 14.03
C SER A 17 -1.33 -8.60 13.74
N HIS A 18 -1.60 -9.58 12.90
CA HIS A 18 -0.66 -10.56 12.37
C HIS A 18 -0.77 -10.59 10.84
N ILE A 19 0.24 -11.12 10.17
CA ILE A 19 0.19 -11.34 8.72
C ILE A 19 -0.05 -12.82 8.46
N GLY A 20 -1.17 -13.10 7.79
CA GLY A 20 -1.54 -14.42 7.30
C GLY A 20 -1.15 -14.61 5.84
N LEU A 21 -1.19 -15.87 5.38
CA LEU A 21 -0.99 -16.29 4.02
C LEU A 21 -2.18 -17.08 3.51
N ALA A 22 -2.59 -16.80 2.27
CA ALA A 22 -3.58 -17.59 1.57
C ALA A 22 -3.18 -17.80 0.11
N THR A 23 -3.61 -18.91 -0.49
CA THR A 23 -3.32 -19.26 -1.88
C THR A 23 -4.59 -19.46 -2.69
N SER A 24 -4.54 -19.18 -3.98
CA SER A 24 -5.66 -19.34 -4.90
C SER A 24 -5.20 -19.79 -6.28
N ASN A 25 -5.97 -20.69 -6.89
CA ASN A 25 -5.75 -21.13 -8.27
C ASN A 25 -6.52 -20.29 -9.30
N ASP A 26 -7.47 -19.46 -8.87
CA ASP A 26 -8.31 -18.63 -9.74
C ASP A 26 -8.23 -17.13 -9.44
N GLY A 27 -7.63 -16.74 -8.30
CA GLY A 27 -7.53 -15.36 -7.83
C GLY A 27 -8.78 -14.88 -7.05
N PHE A 28 -9.79 -15.73 -6.85
CA PHE A 28 -11.05 -15.38 -6.19
C PHE A 28 -11.34 -16.24 -4.95
N HIS A 29 -11.04 -17.53 -5.00
CA HIS A 29 -11.25 -18.46 -3.91
C HIS A 29 -9.92 -18.81 -3.26
N PHE A 30 -9.76 -18.45 -2.00
CA PHE A 30 -8.51 -18.58 -1.27
C PHE A 30 -8.59 -19.63 -0.17
N GLU A 31 -7.54 -20.46 -0.11
CA GLU A 31 -7.28 -21.37 1.01
C GLU A 31 -6.26 -20.67 1.95
N ARG A 32 -6.68 -20.44 3.20
CA ARG A 32 -5.85 -19.76 4.22
C ARG A 32 -5.02 -20.77 4.98
N GLU A 33 -3.80 -20.41 5.33
CA GLU A 33 -3.05 -21.13 6.34
C GLU A 33 -3.64 -20.93 7.74
N GLU A 34 -3.50 -21.94 8.59
CA GLU A 34 -4.07 -21.93 9.95
C GLU A 34 -3.32 -20.96 10.85
N GLU A 35 -1.99 -20.88 10.69
CA GLU A 35 -1.13 -20.03 11.51
C GLU A 35 -0.65 -18.81 10.73
N PRO A 36 -0.49 -17.64 11.38
CA PRO A 36 0.09 -16.47 10.73
C PRO A 36 1.57 -16.72 10.40
N ILE A 37 2.01 -16.18 9.25
CA ILE A 37 3.39 -16.27 8.79
C ILE A 37 4.30 -15.22 9.43
N LEU A 38 3.73 -14.14 9.97
CA LEU A 38 4.48 -13.10 10.69
C LEU A 38 3.63 -12.59 11.86
N SER A 39 4.21 -12.62 13.04
CA SER A 39 3.58 -12.19 14.30
C SER A 39 4.47 -11.21 15.06
N PRO A 40 3.92 -10.36 15.94
CA PRO A 40 4.73 -9.48 16.79
C PRO A 40 5.74 -10.24 17.65
N GLU A 41 7.00 -9.83 17.63
CA GLU A 41 8.10 -10.41 18.42
C GLU A 41 8.91 -9.35 19.16
N HIS A 42 8.81 -8.09 18.74
CA HIS A 42 9.63 -6.99 19.26
C HIS A 42 8.77 -5.85 19.81
N ASP A 43 9.35 -5.01 20.64
CA ASP A 43 8.64 -3.88 21.27
C ASP A 43 8.06 -2.89 20.27
N TYR A 44 8.74 -2.67 19.12
CA TYR A 44 8.30 -1.73 18.10
C TYR A 44 7.07 -2.21 17.31
N GLU A 45 6.68 -3.48 17.44
CA GLU A 45 5.54 -4.10 16.74
C GLU A 45 4.61 -4.87 17.69
N ARG A 46 4.74 -4.66 19.01
CA ARG A 46 4.05 -5.47 20.04
C ARG A 46 2.52 -5.48 19.95
N TYR A 47 1.93 -4.56 19.21
CA TYR A 47 0.49 -4.46 18.99
C TYR A 47 0.07 -4.70 17.54
N GLY A 48 1.01 -4.98 16.65
CA GLY A 48 0.68 -5.39 15.29
C GLY A 48 1.85 -5.45 14.34
N CYS A 49 1.82 -6.48 13.49
CA CYS A 49 2.44 -6.52 12.17
C CYS A 49 1.32 -6.29 11.17
N GLU A 50 1.34 -5.15 10.45
CA GLU A 50 0.20 -4.67 9.67
C GLU A 50 0.58 -4.36 8.22
N ASP A 51 -0.43 -4.27 7.36
CA ASP A 51 -0.36 -3.71 6.01
C ASP A 51 0.82 -4.27 5.18
N PRO A 52 0.85 -5.59 4.89
CA PRO A 52 1.98 -6.24 4.24
C PRO A 52 2.06 -5.89 2.75
N ARG A 53 3.26 -5.58 2.25
CA ARG A 53 3.55 -5.45 0.83
C ARG A 53 4.79 -6.24 0.48
N VAL A 54 4.69 -7.15 -0.48
CA VAL A 54 5.77 -8.07 -0.82
C VAL A 54 6.26 -7.85 -2.26
N THR A 55 7.58 -7.87 -2.41
CA THR A 55 8.26 -7.81 -3.72
C THR A 55 9.26 -8.94 -3.80
N CYS A 56 9.25 -9.71 -4.91
CA CYS A 56 10.23 -10.76 -5.18
C CYS A 56 11.35 -10.22 -6.07
N ILE A 57 12.60 -10.34 -5.61
CA ILE A 57 13.80 -9.95 -6.36
C ILE A 57 14.82 -11.08 -6.25
N ASP A 58 15.23 -11.63 -7.40
CA ASP A 58 16.23 -12.69 -7.49
C ASP A 58 15.95 -13.90 -6.56
N GLY A 59 14.67 -14.27 -6.43
CA GLY A 59 14.22 -15.41 -5.61
C GLY A 59 14.13 -15.14 -4.10
N THR A 60 14.39 -13.91 -3.67
CA THR A 60 14.17 -13.44 -2.30
C THR A 60 12.92 -12.57 -2.26
N TYR A 61 12.04 -12.84 -1.32
CA TYR A 61 10.87 -12.03 -1.01
C TYR A 61 11.23 -10.98 0.03
N TYR A 62 10.99 -9.72 -0.31
CA TYR A 62 11.16 -8.57 0.57
C TYR A 62 9.76 -8.11 0.99
N LEU A 63 9.45 -8.26 2.26
CA LEU A 63 8.19 -7.87 2.86
C LEU A 63 8.40 -6.57 3.63
N THR A 64 7.78 -5.50 3.17
CA THR A 64 7.60 -4.30 3.98
C THR A 64 6.29 -4.42 4.74
N TYR A 65 6.28 -4.01 6.01
CA TYR A 65 5.10 -4.06 6.86
C TYR A 65 5.14 -2.94 7.89
N THR A 66 4.01 -2.67 8.51
CA THR A 66 3.91 -1.70 9.59
C THR A 66 4.10 -2.40 10.93
N GLY A 67 5.12 -2.00 11.69
CA GLY A 67 5.27 -2.35 13.09
C GLY A 67 4.53 -1.33 13.96
N TRP A 68 3.52 -1.77 14.73
CA TRP A 68 2.67 -0.92 15.55
C TRP A 68 2.88 -1.16 17.04
N ASP A 69 3.20 -0.09 17.81
CA ASP A 69 3.41 -0.14 19.26
C ASP A 69 2.34 0.63 20.06
N ARG A 70 1.22 1.03 19.46
CA ARG A 70 0.14 1.90 19.93
C ARG A 70 0.48 3.39 19.97
N THR A 71 1.71 3.76 19.68
CA THR A 71 2.14 5.17 19.66
C THR A 71 2.70 5.57 18.31
N THR A 72 3.45 4.67 17.68
CA THR A 72 4.16 4.92 16.42
C THR A 72 3.97 3.75 15.47
N ALA A 73 3.57 4.07 14.25
CA ALA A 73 3.57 3.13 13.13
C ALA A 73 4.89 3.29 12.36
N ARG A 74 5.67 2.21 12.29
CA ARG A 74 7.00 2.20 11.64
C ARG A 74 7.03 1.30 10.45
N LEU A 75 7.66 1.75 9.38
CA LEU A 75 7.98 0.90 8.25
C LEU A 75 9.06 -0.09 8.65
N CYS A 76 8.73 -1.37 8.60
CA CYS A 76 9.61 -2.48 8.91
C CYS A 76 9.88 -3.33 7.66
N LEU A 77 10.98 -4.09 7.70
CA LEU A 77 11.38 -4.99 6.62
C LEU A 77 11.61 -6.41 7.17
N ALA A 78 11.13 -7.39 6.42
CA ALA A 78 11.49 -8.80 6.60
C ALA A 78 11.81 -9.44 5.25
N THR A 79 12.58 -10.53 5.25
CA THR A 79 12.95 -11.29 4.06
C THR A 79 12.66 -12.77 4.21
N SER A 80 12.31 -13.42 3.09
CA SER A 80 12.05 -14.86 3.01
C SER A 80 12.48 -15.40 1.65
N THR A 81 12.74 -16.71 1.57
CA THR A 81 12.93 -17.43 0.31
C THR A 81 11.80 -18.40 -0.01
N ASP A 82 10.85 -18.56 0.91
CA ASP A 82 9.77 -19.55 0.82
C ASP A 82 8.37 -18.99 1.15
N LEU A 83 8.27 -17.70 1.53
CA LEU A 83 7.05 -17.01 2.00
C LEU A 83 6.52 -17.49 3.36
N HIS A 84 7.14 -18.48 3.99
CA HIS A 84 6.69 -19.06 5.27
C HIS A 84 7.64 -18.70 6.40
N THR A 85 8.94 -18.78 6.15
CA THR A 85 9.98 -18.46 7.14
C THR A 85 10.55 -17.08 6.88
N TRP A 86 10.35 -16.15 7.81
CA TRP A 86 10.74 -14.77 7.66
C TRP A 86 11.87 -14.36 8.61
N THR A 87 12.85 -13.65 8.08
CA THR A 87 13.88 -12.98 8.87
C THR A 87 13.53 -11.50 8.99
N LYS A 88 13.21 -11.04 10.19
CA LYS A 88 12.92 -9.63 10.46
C LYS A 88 14.19 -8.81 10.55
N HIS A 89 14.23 -7.68 9.86
CA HIS A 89 15.32 -6.70 9.88
C HIS A 89 14.99 -5.47 10.75
N GLY A 90 13.72 -5.35 11.19
CA GLY A 90 13.26 -4.26 12.03
C GLY A 90 12.88 -2.99 11.24
N PRO A 91 12.78 -1.84 11.94
CA PRO A 91 12.46 -0.56 11.32
C PRO A 91 13.50 -0.16 10.27
N VAL A 92 12.99 0.28 9.11
CA VAL A 92 13.81 0.61 7.92
C VAL A 92 14.52 1.95 8.09
N LEU A 93 13.84 2.94 8.69
CA LEU A 93 14.32 4.31 8.85
C LEU A 93 14.72 4.52 10.30
N THR A 94 16.00 4.32 10.61
CA THR A 94 16.56 4.43 11.97
C THR A 94 17.70 5.45 12.04
N GLY A 95 18.18 5.74 13.24
CA GLY A 95 19.29 6.68 13.44
C GLY A 95 18.94 8.08 12.97
N ASP A 96 19.69 8.61 12.00
CA ASP A 96 19.51 9.97 11.46
C ASP A 96 18.17 10.18 10.71
N PHE A 97 17.43 9.11 10.47
CA PHE A 97 16.14 9.15 9.77
C PHE A 97 14.94 8.83 10.68
N ALA A 98 15.17 8.73 11.98
CA ALA A 98 14.12 8.42 12.96
C ALA A 98 13.00 9.49 13.04
N GLU A 99 13.21 10.67 12.46
CA GLU A 99 12.17 11.68 12.35
C GLU A 99 10.95 11.22 11.54
N PHE A 100 11.09 10.26 10.62
CA PHE A 100 9.98 9.67 9.89
C PHE A 100 9.08 8.80 10.76
N ASP A 101 9.57 8.36 11.91
CA ASP A 101 8.81 7.59 12.90
C ASP A 101 8.33 8.47 14.06
N THR A 102 8.66 9.77 14.07
CA THR A 102 8.23 10.66 15.13
C THR A 102 6.83 11.23 14.86
N PHE A 103 6.07 11.42 15.93
CA PHE A 103 4.78 12.07 15.91
C PHE A 103 4.93 13.53 15.46
N ALA A 104 4.65 13.83 14.23
CA ALA A 104 4.62 15.20 13.73
C ALA A 104 3.20 15.77 13.84
N ALA A 105 2.88 16.40 14.98
CA ALA A 105 1.55 16.96 15.29
C ALA A 105 1.06 18.05 14.30
N THR A 106 1.82 18.43 13.28
CA THR A 106 1.57 19.63 12.49
C THR A 106 1.51 19.42 10.97
N ARG A 107 1.71 18.20 10.46
CA ARG A 107 1.97 18.01 9.01
C ARG A 107 0.86 17.37 8.20
N THR A 108 -0.07 16.73 8.84
CA THR A 108 -1.30 16.27 8.21
C THR A 108 -2.49 16.81 9.01
N PRO A 109 -3.69 16.88 8.43
CA PRO A 109 -4.90 17.20 9.19
C PRO A 109 -5.12 16.27 10.39
N HIS A 110 -4.51 15.09 10.39
CA HIS A 110 -4.51 14.12 11.47
C HIS A 110 -3.33 14.30 12.45
N GLY A 111 -2.41 15.24 12.17
CA GLY A 111 -1.27 15.54 13.03
C GLY A 111 -0.19 14.45 13.08
N ARG A 112 -0.19 13.50 12.15
CA ARG A 112 0.75 12.37 12.11
C ARG A 112 1.27 12.15 10.71
N ALA A 113 2.58 11.99 10.54
CA ALA A 113 3.21 11.47 9.35
C ALA A 113 4.05 10.27 9.79
N TRP A 114 3.67 9.08 9.35
CA TRP A 114 4.37 7.84 9.66
C TRP A 114 5.08 7.29 8.42
N SER A 115 6.17 6.56 8.67
CA SER A 115 6.96 5.97 7.59
C SER A 115 6.29 4.79 6.89
N LYS A 116 5.19 4.24 7.39
CA LYS A 116 4.49 3.05 6.87
C LYS A 116 4.20 3.08 5.35
N ALA A 117 3.50 2.08 4.84
CA ALA A 117 3.06 1.94 3.45
C ALA A 117 4.23 1.90 2.43
N GLY A 118 5.29 1.15 2.75
CA GLY A 118 6.45 1.03 1.87
C GLY A 118 6.25 0.03 0.74
N VAL A 119 6.71 0.36 -0.49
CA VAL A 119 6.77 -0.56 -1.62
C VAL A 119 8.14 -0.50 -2.28
N ILE A 120 8.74 -1.65 -2.51
CA ILE A 120 10.06 -1.77 -3.17
C ILE A 120 9.85 -1.94 -4.67
N VAL A 121 10.56 -1.16 -5.48
CA VAL A 121 10.56 -1.30 -6.94
C VAL A 121 11.36 -2.56 -7.31
N PRO A 122 10.80 -3.51 -8.11
CA PRO A 122 11.44 -4.79 -8.37
C PRO A 122 12.62 -4.71 -9.37
N GLN A 123 13.11 -3.52 -9.65
CA GLN A 123 14.25 -3.27 -10.53
C GLN A 123 15.03 -2.02 -10.10
N LYS A 124 16.31 -2.00 -10.43
CA LYS A 124 17.12 -0.80 -10.19
C LYS A 124 16.74 0.32 -11.16
N MET A 125 16.65 1.54 -10.63
CA MET A 125 16.59 2.77 -11.41
C MET A 125 17.78 3.64 -11.04
N GLN A 126 18.44 4.24 -12.03
CA GLN A 126 19.65 5.04 -11.82
C GLN A 126 20.76 4.30 -11.03
N GLY A 127 20.85 2.96 -11.21
CA GLY A 127 21.83 2.12 -10.55
C GLY A 127 21.54 1.75 -9.09
N ARG A 128 20.44 2.18 -8.51
CA ARG A 128 20.01 1.93 -7.13
C ARG A 128 18.66 1.24 -7.07
N TRP A 129 18.39 0.57 -5.94
CA TRP A 129 17.06 0.12 -5.56
C TRP A 129 16.27 1.31 -5.01
N TRP A 130 14.96 1.32 -5.28
CA TRP A 130 14.05 2.38 -4.87
C TRP A 130 12.90 1.82 -4.05
N MET A 131 12.47 2.59 -3.06
CA MET A 131 11.29 2.34 -2.26
C MET A 131 10.49 3.63 -2.15
N TYR A 132 9.17 3.53 -2.32
CA TYR A 132 8.24 4.61 -2.03
C TYR A 132 7.50 4.29 -0.76
N PHE A 133 7.28 5.28 0.12
CA PHE A 133 6.71 5.05 1.44
C PHE A 133 6.03 6.31 1.99
N GLY A 134 5.30 6.16 3.10
CA GLY A 134 4.73 7.26 3.88
C GLY A 134 3.21 7.26 3.89
N GLU A 135 2.66 7.67 5.02
CA GLU A 135 1.25 7.98 5.23
C GLU A 135 1.08 9.49 5.42
N GLY A 136 0.03 10.05 4.81
CA GLY A 136 -0.19 11.50 4.78
C GLY A 136 0.47 12.18 3.59
N SER A 137 1.70 11.81 3.29
CA SER A 137 2.45 12.21 2.09
C SER A 137 3.37 11.08 1.65
N ILE A 138 3.74 11.05 0.38
CA ILE A 138 4.60 10.01 -0.19
C ILE A 138 6.02 10.55 -0.32
N TYR A 139 6.96 9.73 0.13
CA TYR A 139 8.40 9.93 0.08
C TYR A 139 9.06 8.81 -0.72
N TRP A 140 10.37 8.91 -0.90
CA TRP A 140 11.19 7.88 -1.52
C TRP A 140 12.50 7.67 -0.76
N ALA A 141 13.01 6.45 -0.85
CA ALA A 141 14.32 6.07 -0.33
C ALA A 141 15.07 5.23 -1.36
N THR A 142 16.40 5.18 -1.26
CA THR A 142 17.24 4.33 -2.08
C THR A 142 18.09 3.38 -1.25
N SER A 143 18.47 2.26 -1.87
CA SER A 143 19.35 1.26 -1.27
C SER A 143 20.34 0.70 -2.30
N GLU A 144 21.48 0.23 -1.83
CA GLU A 144 22.44 -0.54 -2.63
C GLU A 144 22.23 -2.06 -2.46
N ASP A 145 21.70 -2.48 -1.29
CA ASP A 145 21.63 -3.88 -0.85
C ASP A 145 20.21 -4.39 -0.49
N LEU A 146 19.17 -3.55 -0.63
CA LEU A 146 17.77 -3.84 -0.27
C LEU A 146 17.50 -3.95 1.24
N LEU A 147 18.51 -3.82 2.09
CA LEU A 147 18.37 -3.92 3.54
C LEU A 147 18.54 -2.56 4.23
N HIS A 148 19.49 -1.74 3.75
CA HIS A 148 19.78 -0.43 4.30
C HIS A 148 19.24 0.66 3.36
N TRP A 149 18.33 1.50 3.86
CA TRP A 149 17.61 2.48 3.08
C TRP A 149 17.94 3.91 3.52
N THR A 150 18.14 4.78 2.54
CA THR A 150 18.42 6.20 2.75
C THR A 150 17.32 7.01 2.10
N PRO A 151 16.52 7.79 2.85
CA PRO A 151 15.55 8.72 2.28
C PRO A 151 16.23 9.73 1.37
N GLY A 152 15.58 10.08 0.26
CA GLY A 152 16.13 11.05 -0.69
C GLY A 152 15.90 12.50 -0.28
N THR A 153 14.85 12.72 0.50
CA THR A 153 14.45 14.04 1.01
C THR A 153 14.06 13.94 2.47
N GLY A 154 14.07 15.06 3.19
CA GLY A 154 13.55 15.13 4.55
C GLY A 154 12.02 15.14 4.58
N GLN A 155 11.43 15.02 5.77
CA GLN A 155 9.98 15.05 5.97
C GLN A 155 9.29 16.31 5.40
N ASP A 156 10.03 17.41 5.25
CA ASP A 156 9.50 18.68 4.76
C ASP A 156 9.40 18.75 3.23
N ASP A 157 9.95 17.74 2.52
CA ASP A 157 10.02 17.73 1.05
C ASP A 157 9.53 16.39 0.47
N PRO A 158 8.23 16.07 0.63
CA PRO A 158 7.63 14.87 0.05
C PRO A 158 7.55 14.98 -1.46
N MET A 159 7.67 13.83 -2.17
CA MET A 159 7.49 13.79 -3.61
C MET A 159 6.03 13.90 -4.06
N TYR A 160 5.08 13.61 -3.17
CA TYR A 160 3.64 13.77 -3.43
C TYR A 160 2.90 14.08 -2.14
N THR A 161 2.03 15.09 -2.21
CA THR A 161 1.22 15.57 -1.08
C THR A 161 -0.27 15.45 -1.38
N PRO A 162 -1.13 15.46 -0.36
CA PRO A 162 -2.56 15.62 -0.50
C PRO A 162 -2.93 16.80 -1.41
N THR A 163 -3.99 16.64 -2.19
CA THR A 163 -4.40 17.64 -3.17
C THR A 163 -5.68 18.33 -2.72
N PRO A 164 -5.64 19.63 -2.38
CA PRO A 164 -6.83 20.36 -1.95
C PRO A 164 -8.01 20.23 -2.91
N GLY A 165 -9.20 19.91 -2.39
CA GLY A 165 -10.43 19.75 -3.15
C GLY A 165 -10.54 18.41 -3.91
N SER A 166 -9.59 17.49 -3.73
CA SER A 166 -9.58 16.16 -4.34
C SER A 166 -10.05 15.08 -3.36
N PHE A 167 -10.16 13.83 -3.83
CA PHE A 167 -10.49 12.67 -2.99
C PHE A 167 -9.38 12.32 -1.99
N ASP A 168 -8.17 12.81 -2.20
CA ASP A 168 -6.97 12.62 -1.41
C ASP A 168 -6.54 13.91 -0.65
N GLU A 169 -7.48 14.80 -0.33
CA GLU A 169 -7.15 16.13 0.21
C GLU A 169 -6.57 16.14 1.62
N ASP A 170 -6.82 15.10 2.41
CA ASP A 170 -6.34 15.01 3.79
C ASP A 170 -5.19 14.01 3.97
N LEU A 171 -5.12 12.99 3.09
CA LEU A 171 -4.12 11.93 3.18
C LEU A 171 -3.91 11.27 1.82
N VAL A 172 -2.68 10.92 1.54
CA VAL A 172 -2.30 10.01 0.46
C VAL A 172 -1.24 9.03 0.94
N GLU A 173 -1.33 7.78 0.48
CA GLU A 173 -0.32 6.74 0.72
C GLU A 173 -0.25 5.75 -0.47
N ILE A 174 0.88 5.04 -0.56
CA ILE A 174 1.05 4.02 -1.59
C ILE A 174 0.20 2.80 -1.24
N GLY A 175 -0.55 2.31 -2.23
CA GLY A 175 -1.31 1.07 -2.11
C GLY A 175 -0.50 -0.13 -2.54
N THR A 176 -0.08 -0.19 -3.79
CA THR A 176 0.49 -1.42 -4.38
C THR A 176 1.93 -1.25 -4.82
N SER A 177 2.63 -2.38 -4.92
CA SER A 177 3.93 -2.43 -5.61
C SER A 177 3.81 -1.89 -7.03
N PRO A 178 4.85 -1.20 -7.54
CA PRO A 178 4.81 -0.59 -8.86
C PRO A 178 4.80 -1.64 -9.96
N VAL A 179 4.04 -1.35 -11.02
CA VAL A 179 4.02 -2.09 -12.27
C VAL A 179 4.72 -1.27 -13.35
N LEU A 180 5.70 -1.88 -14.02
CA LEU A 180 6.29 -1.28 -15.20
C LEU A 180 5.37 -1.54 -16.40
N THR A 181 4.92 -0.48 -17.05
CA THR A 181 4.10 -0.55 -18.26
C THR A 181 4.94 -0.78 -19.50
N ASP A 182 4.34 -1.23 -20.60
CA ASP A 182 5.03 -1.38 -21.91
C ASP A 182 5.51 -0.01 -22.45
N SER A 183 4.87 1.09 -22.04
CA SER A 183 5.33 2.46 -22.35
C SER A 183 6.54 2.89 -21.51
N GLY A 184 7.00 2.06 -20.57
CA GLY A 184 8.17 2.31 -19.75
C GLY A 184 7.91 3.17 -18.50
N LEU A 185 6.65 3.44 -18.14
CA LEU A 185 6.30 4.14 -16.91
C LEU A 185 6.09 3.16 -15.76
N LEU A 186 6.43 3.58 -14.55
CA LEU A 186 6.01 2.91 -13.32
C LEU A 186 4.64 3.43 -12.90
N VAL A 187 3.74 2.50 -12.65
CA VAL A 187 2.37 2.76 -12.21
C VAL A 187 2.14 2.15 -10.85
N MET A 188 1.59 2.92 -9.92
CA MET A 188 1.20 2.46 -8.60
C MET A 188 -0.24 2.89 -8.31
N LEU A 189 -1.02 1.99 -7.71
CA LEU A 189 -2.28 2.35 -7.10
C LEU A 189 -2.01 3.02 -5.75
N THR A 190 -2.83 4.00 -5.41
CA THR A 190 -2.70 4.78 -4.18
C THR A 190 -4.01 4.74 -3.41
N ASN A 191 -3.93 4.98 -2.11
CA ASN A 191 -5.06 5.25 -1.25
C ASN A 191 -5.07 6.74 -0.90
N GLY A 192 -6.21 7.37 -1.03
CA GLY A 192 -6.41 8.75 -0.65
C GLY A 192 -7.59 8.88 0.30
N ALA A 193 -7.52 9.77 1.27
CA ALA A 193 -8.60 10.00 2.21
C ALA A 193 -8.96 11.47 2.31
N ARG A 194 -10.24 11.71 2.64
CA ARG A 194 -10.75 13.01 3.04
C ARG A 194 -11.68 12.88 4.24
N ARG A 195 -11.77 13.92 5.03
CA ARG A 195 -12.75 14.03 6.11
C ARG A 195 -14.12 14.36 5.55
N VAL A 196 -15.15 13.62 5.95
CA VAL A 196 -16.52 13.80 5.46
C VAL A 196 -17.50 14.25 6.55
N GLY A 197 -17.05 14.37 7.79
CA GLY A 197 -17.84 14.83 8.93
C GLY A 197 -16.99 14.88 10.19
N GLY A 198 -17.50 15.49 11.24
CA GLY A 198 -16.86 15.53 12.55
C GLY A 198 -17.86 15.92 13.62
N THR A 199 -18.14 14.99 14.52
CA THR A 199 -18.68 15.29 15.86
C THR A 199 -17.52 15.36 16.86
N GLU A 200 -17.70 16.06 17.96
CA GLU A 200 -16.69 16.13 19.03
C GLU A 200 -16.22 14.72 19.42
N GLY A 201 -14.94 14.39 19.10
CA GLY A 201 -14.29 13.14 19.51
C GLY A 201 -14.06 12.09 18.43
N GLY A 202 -14.50 12.28 17.18
CA GLY A 202 -14.22 11.38 16.06
C GLY A 202 -14.35 12.11 14.73
N PHE A 203 -13.62 11.64 13.74
CA PHE A 203 -13.80 12.07 12.35
C PHE A 203 -14.14 10.86 11.49
N GLU A 204 -15.11 11.04 10.64
CA GLU A 204 -15.40 10.10 9.58
C GLU A 204 -14.45 10.37 8.42
N VAL A 205 -13.88 9.33 7.88
CA VAL A 205 -13.01 9.36 6.70
C VAL A 205 -13.74 8.71 5.52
N ASP A 206 -13.38 9.11 4.33
CA ASP A 206 -13.83 8.53 3.07
C ASP A 206 -12.56 8.15 2.29
N TYR A 207 -12.16 6.86 2.37
CA TYR A 207 -11.00 6.34 1.68
C TYR A 207 -11.35 5.85 0.29
N ARG A 208 -10.59 6.29 -0.69
CA ARG A 208 -10.76 5.98 -2.11
C ARG A 208 -9.44 5.64 -2.75
N CYS A 209 -9.48 4.82 -3.80
CA CYS A 209 -8.27 4.42 -4.50
C CYS A 209 -7.99 5.32 -5.70
N GLY A 210 -6.77 5.81 -5.75
CA GLY A 210 -6.21 6.58 -6.85
C GLY A 210 -5.13 5.83 -7.59
N GLN A 211 -4.38 6.57 -8.41
CA GLN A 211 -3.29 6.01 -9.18
C GLN A 211 -2.30 7.11 -9.56
N ILE A 212 -1.01 6.81 -9.48
CA ILE A 212 0.08 7.70 -9.91
C ILE A 212 0.97 6.99 -10.93
N ALA A 213 1.64 7.79 -11.75
CA ALA A 213 2.71 7.35 -12.65
C ALA A 213 4.00 8.09 -12.38
N ILE A 214 5.10 7.36 -12.53
CA ILE A 214 6.47 7.85 -12.36
C ILE A 214 7.26 7.47 -13.60
N ASP A 215 8.05 8.41 -14.11
CA ASP A 215 9.05 8.14 -15.12
C ASP A 215 10.31 7.56 -14.43
N PRO A 216 10.78 6.35 -14.78
CA PRO A 216 12.02 5.79 -14.22
C PRO A 216 13.27 6.65 -14.46
N ALA A 217 13.24 7.56 -15.43
CA ALA A 217 14.31 8.54 -15.63
C ALA A 217 14.29 9.66 -14.57
N HIS A 218 13.17 9.86 -13.90
CA HIS A 218 12.95 10.84 -12.83
C HIS A 218 12.15 10.22 -11.69
N PRO A 219 12.71 9.22 -10.99
CA PRO A 219 11.99 8.41 -10.00
C PRO A 219 11.68 9.15 -8.69
N ASP A 220 12.21 10.35 -8.53
CA ASP A 220 12.06 11.23 -7.38
C ASP A 220 10.80 12.13 -7.45
N ARG A 221 9.96 11.98 -8.47
CA ARG A 221 8.76 12.80 -8.64
C ARG A 221 7.63 12.09 -9.38
N VAL A 222 6.40 12.47 -9.06
CA VAL A 222 5.20 12.00 -9.75
C VAL A 222 5.08 12.71 -11.10
N LEU A 223 4.97 11.92 -12.17
CA LEU A 223 4.74 12.43 -13.54
C LEU A 223 3.28 12.78 -13.77
N ALA A 224 2.37 11.91 -13.33
CA ALA A 224 0.93 12.07 -13.52
C ALA A 224 0.15 11.36 -12.42
N ARG A 225 -1.09 11.81 -12.18
CA ARG A 225 -2.04 11.18 -11.27
C ARG A 225 -3.46 11.20 -11.85
N LEU A 226 -4.31 10.30 -11.38
CA LEU A 226 -5.73 10.41 -11.65
C LEU A 226 -6.33 11.61 -10.89
N GLN A 227 -7.25 12.32 -11.54
CA GLN A 227 -7.99 13.42 -10.91
C GLN A 227 -9.18 12.90 -10.11
N GLU A 228 -9.78 11.79 -10.56
CA GLU A 228 -10.90 11.11 -9.92
C GLU A 228 -10.45 9.72 -9.44
N PRO A 229 -10.98 9.21 -8.34
CA PRO A 229 -10.67 7.87 -7.86
C PRO A 229 -11.21 6.82 -8.82
N TRP A 230 -10.46 5.73 -9.01
CA TRP A 230 -10.93 4.60 -9.81
C TRP A 230 -11.77 3.60 -9.01
N LEU A 231 -11.65 3.59 -7.68
CA LEU A 231 -12.44 2.79 -6.75
C LEU A 231 -12.92 3.66 -5.59
N VAL A 232 -14.20 3.54 -5.26
CA VAL A 232 -14.86 4.29 -4.18
C VAL A 232 -15.77 3.35 -3.38
N PRO A 233 -16.03 3.60 -2.09
CA PRO A 233 -16.96 2.82 -1.29
C PRO A 233 -18.36 2.79 -1.93
N GLN A 234 -18.92 1.60 -2.16
CA GLN A 234 -20.23 1.42 -2.81
C GLN A 234 -21.06 0.28 -2.22
N THR A 235 -20.41 -0.76 -1.69
CA THR A 235 -21.09 -1.92 -1.11
C THR A 235 -21.39 -1.69 0.36
N PHE A 236 -22.18 -2.57 0.95
CA PHE A 236 -22.42 -2.56 2.39
C PHE A 236 -21.10 -2.75 3.16
N GLU A 237 -20.26 -3.68 2.70
CA GLU A 237 -18.97 -4.00 3.30
C GLU A 237 -17.96 -2.83 3.19
N ASP A 238 -18.02 -2.05 2.11
CA ASP A 238 -17.16 -0.85 1.95
C ASP A 238 -17.54 0.26 2.93
N THR A 239 -18.82 0.30 3.37
CA THR A 239 -19.39 1.40 4.14
C THR A 239 -19.64 1.07 5.60
N HIS A 240 -19.55 -0.21 6.00
CA HIS A 240 -19.83 -0.68 7.36
C HIS A 240 -18.79 -1.69 7.82
N GLY A 241 -18.05 -1.36 8.86
CA GLY A 241 -17.02 -2.20 9.45
C GLY A 241 -16.32 -1.52 10.61
N LEU A 242 -15.07 -1.88 10.86
CA LEU A 242 -14.26 -1.28 11.93
C LEU A 242 -14.02 0.22 11.69
N VAL A 243 -13.72 0.57 10.42
CA VAL A 243 -13.65 1.95 9.94
C VAL A 243 -14.59 2.08 8.74
N ALA A 244 -15.65 2.86 8.85
CA ALA A 244 -16.63 3.01 7.79
C ALA A 244 -16.10 3.81 6.58
N ASN A 245 -16.65 3.55 5.39
CA ASN A 245 -16.33 4.21 4.13
C ASN A 245 -14.86 4.04 3.70
N VAL A 246 -14.36 2.81 3.72
CA VAL A 246 -12.98 2.49 3.33
C VAL A 246 -12.97 1.49 2.17
N THR A 247 -12.31 1.89 1.07
CA THR A 247 -11.73 1.00 0.07
C THR A 247 -10.22 1.24 0.06
N PHE A 248 -9.43 0.24 0.49
CA PHE A 248 -8.01 0.37 0.73
C PHE A 248 -7.22 -0.67 -0.07
N VAL A 249 -6.65 -0.27 -1.22
CA VAL A 249 -5.92 -1.19 -2.10
C VAL A 249 -4.50 -1.43 -1.60
N GLU A 250 -4.07 -2.70 -1.55
CA GLU A 250 -2.70 -3.08 -1.16
C GLU A 250 -2.07 -4.12 -2.09
N GLY A 251 -2.85 -4.89 -2.83
CA GLY A 251 -2.36 -5.92 -3.73
C GLY A 251 -2.73 -5.66 -5.18
N LEU A 252 -1.80 -5.91 -6.11
CA LEU A 252 -2.05 -5.89 -7.55
C LEU A 252 -1.26 -7.00 -8.24
N VAL A 253 -1.95 -7.85 -8.98
CA VAL A 253 -1.32 -8.93 -9.72
C VAL A 253 -1.97 -9.12 -11.08
N LYS A 254 -1.19 -9.51 -12.08
CA LYS A 254 -1.69 -9.98 -13.38
C LYS A 254 -1.80 -11.50 -13.33
N PHE A 255 -3.03 -12.01 -13.42
CA PHE A 255 -3.32 -13.43 -13.35
C PHE A 255 -4.50 -13.82 -14.23
N GLY A 256 -4.43 -14.97 -14.93
CA GLY A 256 -5.52 -15.46 -15.77
C GLY A 256 -5.96 -14.50 -16.89
N GLY A 257 -5.08 -13.60 -17.35
CA GLY A 257 -5.42 -12.58 -18.36
C GLY A 257 -6.13 -11.34 -17.77
N MET A 258 -6.19 -11.23 -16.45
CA MET A 258 -6.82 -10.12 -15.73
C MET A 258 -5.80 -9.40 -14.85
N TRP A 259 -6.06 -8.13 -14.57
CA TRP A 259 -5.51 -7.43 -13.43
C TRP A 259 -6.45 -7.62 -12.23
N LEU A 260 -5.91 -8.12 -11.13
CA LEU A 260 -6.62 -8.33 -9.87
C LEU A 260 -6.05 -7.35 -8.83
N ALA A 261 -6.88 -6.40 -8.40
CA ALA A 261 -6.53 -5.43 -7.36
C ALA A 261 -7.25 -5.81 -6.06
N TYR A 262 -6.50 -6.34 -5.10
CA TYR A 262 -7.03 -6.72 -3.78
C TYR A 262 -7.07 -5.50 -2.87
N TYR A 263 -8.19 -5.32 -2.19
CA TYR A 263 -8.41 -4.18 -1.30
C TYR A 263 -9.19 -4.56 -0.04
N GLY A 264 -8.91 -3.83 1.03
CA GLY A 264 -9.67 -3.91 2.28
C GLY A 264 -10.96 -3.10 2.18
N GLN A 265 -12.02 -3.65 2.80
CA GLN A 265 -13.34 -3.05 2.91
C GLN A 265 -13.61 -2.74 4.38
N SER A 266 -13.72 -1.45 4.72
CA SER A 266 -14.03 -0.97 6.08
C SER A 266 -13.18 -1.62 7.19
N ASP A 267 -11.91 -1.96 6.90
CA ASP A 267 -10.96 -2.66 7.79
C ASP A 267 -11.50 -3.99 8.38
N THR A 268 -12.37 -4.68 7.65
CA THR A 268 -13.05 -5.87 8.16
C THR A 268 -12.96 -7.06 7.21
N THR A 269 -13.10 -6.82 5.91
CA THR A 269 -13.09 -7.86 4.87
C THR A 269 -12.17 -7.50 3.73
N LEU A 270 -11.87 -8.47 2.88
CA LEU A 270 -11.08 -8.28 1.66
C LEU A 270 -11.97 -8.50 0.43
N ALA A 271 -11.73 -7.73 -0.60
CA ALA A 271 -12.36 -7.88 -1.90
C ALA A 271 -11.34 -7.74 -3.04
N VAL A 272 -11.77 -8.03 -4.25
CA VAL A 272 -10.97 -7.89 -5.47
C VAL A 272 -11.71 -7.10 -6.53
N ALA A 273 -11.04 -6.08 -7.06
CA ALA A 273 -11.48 -5.38 -8.26
C ALA A 273 -10.74 -5.96 -9.48
N VAL A 274 -11.45 -6.11 -10.59
CA VAL A 274 -10.95 -6.82 -11.78
C VAL A 274 -10.93 -5.89 -12.98
N ALA A 275 -9.84 -5.96 -13.76
CA ALA A 275 -9.75 -5.31 -15.07
C ALA A 275 -9.15 -6.27 -16.10
N ASP A 276 -9.51 -6.11 -17.37
CA ASP A 276 -8.92 -6.86 -18.47
C ASP A 276 -7.44 -6.47 -18.64
N ALA A 277 -6.57 -7.47 -18.71
CA ALA A 277 -5.15 -7.28 -18.92
C ALA A 277 -4.70 -7.52 -20.38
N SER A 278 -5.63 -7.62 -21.32
CA SER A 278 -5.34 -7.80 -22.76
C SER A 278 -4.83 -6.53 -23.44
N GLY A 279 -4.91 -5.37 -22.76
CA GLY A 279 -4.33 -4.10 -23.19
C GLY A 279 -3.34 -3.52 -22.19
N GLU A 280 -2.56 -2.53 -22.62
CA GLU A 280 -1.84 -1.69 -21.66
C GLU A 280 -2.86 -1.07 -20.67
N PRO A 281 -2.51 -0.91 -19.37
CA PRO A 281 -3.32 -0.08 -18.49
C PRO A 281 -3.33 1.33 -19.10
N THR A 282 -4.39 1.63 -19.85
CA THR A 282 -4.54 2.93 -20.49
C THR A 282 -4.75 3.96 -19.40
N TRP A 283 -3.72 4.76 -19.15
CA TRP A 283 -3.79 5.93 -18.30
C TRP A 283 -4.84 6.90 -18.81
N GLY A 284 -5.87 7.06 -18.00
CA GLY A 284 -6.57 8.30 -17.91
C GLY A 284 -7.66 8.60 -18.90
N ARG A 285 -7.96 7.78 -19.93
CA ARG A 285 -9.19 7.98 -20.74
C ARG A 285 -9.55 6.70 -21.48
N SER A 286 -10.78 6.22 -21.27
CA SER A 286 -11.50 5.44 -22.28
C SER A 286 -11.66 6.30 -23.56
N ALA A 287 -11.92 5.67 -24.70
CA ALA A 287 -12.14 6.39 -25.98
C ALA A 287 -13.26 7.46 -25.90
N ASP A 288 -14.10 7.41 -24.88
CA ASP A 288 -15.16 8.38 -24.57
C ASP A 288 -14.78 9.39 -23.47
N GLY A 289 -13.53 9.39 -23.01
CA GLY A 289 -13.00 10.37 -22.03
C GLY A 289 -13.33 10.07 -20.57
N ARG A 290 -13.90 8.91 -20.26
CA ARG A 290 -14.21 8.49 -18.88
C ARG A 290 -13.06 7.73 -18.25
N PRO A 291 -12.92 7.76 -16.89
CA PRO A 291 -11.99 6.86 -16.19
C PRO A 291 -12.29 5.41 -16.54
N GLY A 292 -11.27 4.59 -16.71
CA GLY A 292 -11.44 3.19 -17.07
C GLY A 292 -12.42 2.49 -16.12
N THR A 293 -13.40 1.77 -16.70
CA THR A 293 -14.42 1.08 -15.91
C THR A 293 -13.80 -0.15 -15.28
N VAL A 294 -13.65 -0.16 -13.96
CA VAL A 294 -13.36 -1.39 -13.21
C VAL A 294 -14.61 -2.26 -13.25
N LEU A 295 -14.51 -3.43 -13.86
CA LEU A 295 -15.59 -4.40 -13.82
C LEU A 295 -15.61 -5.00 -12.40
N LYS A 296 -16.74 -4.87 -11.70
CA LYS A 296 -16.98 -5.61 -10.47
C LYS A 296 -17.20 -7.08 -10.83
N ALA A 297 -16.54 -7.98 -10.11
CA ALA A 297 -16.94 -9.37 -10.11
C ALA A 297 -18.35 -9.44 -9.47
N ASP A 298 -19.35 -9.79 -10.25
CA ASP A 298 -20.65 -10.18 -9.69
C ASP A 298 -20.43 -11.46 -8.87
N GLY A 299 -20.81 -11.38 -7.56
CA GLY A 299 -20.63 -12.42 -6.56
C GLY A 299 -21.45 -13.68 -6.80
#